data_07a39a858f971197e2e5aa6c65f646da
#
_entry.id   07a39a858f971197e2e5aa6c65f646da
#
_cell.length_a   1.000
_cell.length_b   1.000
_cell.length_c   1.000
_cell.angle_alpha   90.00
_cell.angle_beta   90.00
_cell.angle_gamma   90.00
#
_symmetry.space_group_name_H-M   'P 1'
#
loop_
_entity.id
_entity.type
_entity.pdbx_description
1 polymer ?
#
loop_
_entity_poly.entity_id
_entity_poly.type
_entity_poly.pdbx_seq_one_letter_code
_entity_poly.pdbx_strand_id
1 'polypeptide(L)'
;YKVTFTNDIFTPAEIGVYCQHVCHPENSKFSVILLHDLNQGHKPNIWEYEPWNKFDIGIVPGTFWTNLWSQCACQYYVNPRCGTYELGYPKSNLVSSSELAQCAHALRQKLNLKYDISILYAPSWENDGKEDDFIQALSSLKVNLLIKQANWSDVYDNITENIHQMRLLHEGKYDNVFYIEPEESIMTALAICDLVVSDESNVMAEALMFG
;
A
#
# COMPACT_ATOMS: atom_id res chain seq x y z
N TYR A 1 -19.22 -19.08 0.25
CA TYR A 1 -18.08 -19.46 1.11
C TYR A 1 -18.05 -18.53 2.32
N LYS A 2 -17.65 -19.06 3.49
CA LYS A 2 -17.41 -18.23 4.67
C LYS A 2 -15.94 -17.80 4.65
N VAL A 3 -15.69 -16.51 4.64
CA VAL A 3 -14.35 -15.90 4.72
C VAL A 3 -14.16 -15.32 6.11
N THR A 4 -13.00 -15.55 6.70
CA THR A 4 -12.58 -14.95 7.97
C THR A 4 -11.27 -14.22 7.76
N PHE A 5 -11.21 -12.96 8.20
CA PHE A 5 -9.98 -12.18 8.23
C PHE A 5 -9.40 -12.23 9.64
N THR A 6 -8.09 -12.40 9.75
CA THR A 6 -7.41 -12.46 11.05
C THR A 6 -5.98 -11.93 10.93
N ASN A 7 -5.50 -11.28 11.99
CA ASN A 7 -4.10 -10.93 12.17
C ASN A 7 -3.34 -11.99 12.98
N ASP A 8 -4.03 -13.03 13.47
CA ASP A 8 -3.39 -14.16 14.13
C ASP A 8 -2.77 -15.10 13.08
N ILE A 9 -1.45 -15.04 12.99
CA ILE A 9 -0.64 -15.81 12.03
C ILE A 9 -0.67 -17.34 12.29
N PHE A 10 -1.20 -17.78 13.44
CA PHE A 10 -1.30 -19.19 13.83
C PHE A 10 -2.70 -19.78 13.57
N THR A 11 -3.66 -19.01 13.10
CA THR A 11 -5.02 -19.48 12.85
C THR A 11 -5.03 -20.60 11.82
N PRO A 12 -5.54 -21.79 12.14
CA PRO A 12 -5.64 -22.90 11.18
C PRO A 12 -6.77 -22.66 10.18
N ALA A 13 -6.57 -23.11 8.92
CA ALA A 13 -7.55 -22.96 7.86
C ALA A 13 -7.57 -24.16 6.90
N GLU A 14 -8.72 -24.40 6.24
CA GLU A 14 -8.77 -25.31 5.09
C GLU A 14 -8.02 -24.71 3.89
N ILE A 15 -8.28 -23.42 3.61
CA ILE A 15 -7.57 -22.62 2.61
C ILE A 15 -7.13 -21.34 3.30
N GLY A 16 -5.83 -21.11 3.38
CA GLY A 16 -5.22 -19.87 3.88
C GLY A 16 -4.73 -18.99 2.73
N VAL A 17 -5.13 -17.72 2.74
CA VAL A 17 -4.59 -16.70 1.83
C VAL A 17 -3.74 -15.74 2.65
N TYR A 18 -2.48 -15.68 2.32
CA TYR A 18 -1.46 -14.92 3.04
C TYR A 18 -0.98 -13.76 2.19
N CYS A 19 -0.95 -12.56 2.76
CA CYS A 19 -0.45 -11.37 2.08
C CYS A 19 0.97 -10.99 2.52
N GLN A 20 1.53 -11.74 3.47
CA GLN A 20 2.88 -11.57 3.99
C GLN A 20 3.63 -12.89 3.92
N HIS A 21 4.94 -12.83 3.64
CA HIS A 21 5.80 -14.03 3.65
C HIS A 21 6.16 -14.48 5.07
N VAL A 22 6.15 -13.57 6.05
CA VAL A 22 6.33 -13.89 7.47
C VAL A 22 5.00 -14.39 8.04
N CYS A 23 4.73 -15.67 7.81
CA CYS A 23 3.51 -16.34 8.25
C CYS A 23 3.73 -17.85 8.35
N HIS A 24 2.70 -18.56 8.79
CA HIS A 24 2.69 -20.02 9.00
C HIS A 24 1.74 -20.74 8.03
N PRO A 25 2.09 -20.85 6.72
CA PRO A 25 1.23 -21.50 5.73
C PRO A 25 0.99 -22.99 6.03
N GLU A 26 1.85 -23.62 6.82
CA GLU A 26 1.70 -24.98 7.31
C GLU A 26 0.46 -25.21 8.19
N ASN A 27 -0.13 -24.16 8.73
CA ASN A 27 -1.40 -24.21 9.48
C ASN A 27 -2.63 -24.31 8.56
N SER A 28 -2.45 -24.19 7.25
CA SER A 28 -3.50 -24.38 6.27
C SER A 28 -3.33 -25.71 5.52
N LYS A 29 -4.44 -26.38 5.17
CA LYS A 29 -4.39 -27.56 4.33
C LYS A 29 -3.99 -27.23 2.89
N PHE A 30 -4.39 -26.03 2.44
CA PHE A 30 -3.98 -25.45 1.16
C PHE A 30 -3.64 -23.97 1.35
N SER A 31 -2.49 -23.55 0.90
CA SER A 31 -1.96 -22.22 1.16
C SER A 31 -1.68 -21.43 -0.11
N VAL A 32 -2.09 -20.17 -0.09
CA VAL A 32 -1.93 -19.21 -1.19
C VAL A 32 -1.14 -18.02 -0.71
N ILE A 33 -0.06 -17.66 -1.38
CA ILE A 33 0.57 -16.35 -1.20
C ILE A 33 0.06 -15.38 -2.26
N LEU A 34 -0.54 -14.28 -1.81
CA LEU A 34 -0.97 -13.17 -2.63
C LEU A 34 0.02 -12.04 -2.47
N LEU A 35 0.78 -11.75 -3.51
CA LEU A 35 1.79 -10.70 -3.46
C LEU A 35 1.11 -9.33 -3.33
N HIS A 36 1.40 -8.64 -2.22
CA HIS A 36 0.78 -7.34 -1.91
C HIS A 36 1.68 -6.15 -2.26
N ASP A 37 2.97 -6.36 -2.40
CA ASP A 37 3.95 -5.32 -2.64
C ASP A 37 4.38 -5.31 -4.12
N LEU A 38 4.09 -4.22 -4.81
CA LEU A 38 4.46 -4.03 -6.21
C LEU A 38 5.92 -3.58 -6.39
N ASN A 39 6.60 -3.16 -5.32
CA ASN A 39 7.98 -2.68 -5.37
C ASN A 39 9.03 -3.75 -5.04
N GLN A 40 8.63 -4.93 -4.59
CA GLN A 40 9.58 -6.00 -4.23
C GLN A 40 10.45 -6.48 -5.40
N GLY A 41 10.04 -6.21 -6.63
CA GLY A 41 10.76 -6.67 -7.82
C GLY A 41 12.13 -6.03 -8.08
N HIS A 42 12.42 -4.90 -7.47
CA HIS A 42 13.71 -4.23 -7.69
C HIS A 42 14.85 -4.70 -6.75
N LYS A 43 14.52 -5.56 -5.78
CA LYS A 43 15.50 -6.19 -4.88
C LYS A 43 15.56 -7.70 -5.15
N PRO A 44 16.27 -8.15 -6.20
CA PRO A 44 16.27 -9.56 -6.60
C PRO A 44 16.67 -10.50 -5.45
N ASN A 45 17.54 -10.06 -4.55
CA ASN A 45 18.03 -10.88 -3.43
C ASN A 45 16.93 -11.26 -2.42
N ILE A 46 15.84 -10.50 -2.32
CA ILE A 46 14.74 -10.86 -1.42
C ILE A 46 14.03 -12.13 -1.92
N TRP A 47 13.82 -12.25 -3.22
CA TRP A 47 13.14 -13.38 -3.83
C TRP A 47 13.93 -14.68 -3.74
N GLU A 48 15.27 -14.58 -3.70
CA GLU A 48 16.16 -15.72 -3.65
C GLU A 48 16.13 -16.44 -2.31
N TYR A 49 15.85 -15.72 -1.22
CA TYR A 49 15.91 -16.24 0.14
C TYR A 49 14.56 -16.46 0.79
N GLU A 50 13.50 -15.94 0.18
CA GLU A 50 12.15 -16.08 0.74
C GLU A 50 11.59 -17.50 0.52
N PRO A 51 10.94 -18.07 1.54
CA PRO A 51 10.48 -19.46 1.49
C PRO A 51 9.17 -19.62 0.70
N TRP A 52 9.12 -19.18 -0.54
CA TRP A 52 7.94 -19.25 -1.40
C TRP A 52 7.46 -20.70 -1.61
N ASN A 53 8.37 -21.67 -1.53
CA ASN A 53 8.07 -23.09 -1.63
C ASN A 53 7.29 -23.66 -0.43
N LYS A 54 7.08 -22.88 0.62
CA LYS A 54 6.15 -23.25 1.72
C LYS A 54 4.69 -23.13 1.31
N PHE A 55 4.39 -22.32 0.29
CA PHE A 55 3.04 -22.14 -0.21
C PHE A 55 2.70 -23.14 -1.32
N ASP A 56 1.41 -23.48 -1.45
CA ASP A 56 0.95 -24.31 -2.56
C ASP A 56 0.89 -23.53 -3.86
N ILE A 57 0.29 -22.34 -3.87
CA ILE A 57 0.26 -21.48 -5.04
C ILE A 57 0.67 -20.04 -4.70
N GLY A 58 1.19 -19.35 -5.74
CA GLY A 58 1.43 -17.91 -5.71
C GLY A 58 0.54 -17.16 -6.67
N ILE A 59 -0.05 -16.07 -6.22
CA ILE A 59 -0.79 -15.15 -7.07
C ILE A 59 0.04 -13.89 -7.26
N VAL A 60 0.28 -13.51 -8.51
CA VAL A 60 1.15 -12.39 -8.87
C VAL A 60 0.41 -11.38 -9.74
N PRO A 61 0.85 -10.11 -9.70
CA PRO A 61 0.25 -9.03 -10.49
C PRO A 61 0.37 -9.22 -12.01
N GLY A 62 1.42 -9.90 -12.49
CA GLY A 62 1.61 -10.08 -13.93
C GLY A 62 2.94 -10.75 -14.29
N THR A 63 3.23 -10.82 -15.57
CA THR A 63 4.33 -11.58 -16.19
C THR A 63 5.71 -11.24 -15.64
N PHE A 64 5.96 -9.97 -15.28
CA PHE A 64 7.23 -9.57 -14.68
C PHE A 64 7.52 -10.38 -13.41
N TRP A 65 6.52 -10.53 -12.53
CA TRP A 65 6.63 -11.24 -11.28
C TRP A 65 6.74 -12.74 -11.47
N THR A 66 6.00 -13.30 -12.43
CA THR A 66 6.12 -14.72 -12.81
C THR A 66 7.53 -15.05 -13.30
N ASN A 67 8.10 -14.19 -14.14
CA ASN A 67 9.46 -14.37 -14.63
C ASN A 67 10.49 -14.29 -13.51
N LEU A 68 10.32 -13.34 -12.58
CA LEU A 68 11.20 -13.21 -11.43
C LEU A 68 11.18 -14.46 -10.54
N TRP A 69 9.98 -14.99 -10.23
CA TRP A 69 9.87 -16.24 -9.48
C TRP A 69 10.43 -17.45 -10.24
N SER A 70 10.25 -17.50 -11.55
CA SER A 70 10.83 -18.57 -12.37
C SER A 70 12.35 -18.55 -12.35
N GLN A 71 12.98 -17.37 -12.36
CA GLN A 71 14.43 -17.23 -12.22
C GLN A 71 14.92 -17.73 -10.85
N CYS A 72 14.24 -17.33 -9.79
CA CYS A 72 14.56 -17.80 -8.43
C CYS A 72 14.39 -19.33 -8.31
N ALA A 73 13.32 -19.88 -8.89
CA ALA A 73 13.08 -21.33 -8.87
C ALA A 73 14.17 -22.16 -9.53
N CYS A 74 14.73 -21.65 -10.64
CA CYS A 74 15.83 -22.33 -11.35
C CYS A 74 17.10 -22.43 -10.52
N GLN A 75 17.34 -21.46 -9.65
CA GLN A 75 18.58 -21.39 -8.86
C GLN A 75 18.41 -21.91 -7.43
N TYR A 76 17.29 -21.62 -6.80
CA TYR A 76 17.10 -21.82 -5.35
C TYR A 76 15.90 -22.69 -4.99
N TYR A 77 15.14 -23.18 -5.97
CA TYR A 77 13.93 -24.00 -5.77
C TYR A 77 12.87 -23.34 -4.86
N VAL A 78 12.74 -22.04 -4.94
CA VAL A 78 11.89 -21.26 -4.02
C VAL A 78 10.46 -21.01 -4.54
N ASN A 79 10.08 -21.52 -5.70
CA ASN A 79 8.72 -21.37 -6.23
C ASN A 79 7.67 -22.05 -5.36
N PRO A 80 6.45 -21.51 -5.30
CA PRO A 80 5.29 -22.22 -4.76
C PRO A 80 5.12 -23.60 -5.38
N ARG A 81 4.73 -24.59 -4.58
CA ARG A 81 4.74 -26.03 -4.94
C ARG A 81 3.90 -26.38 -6.18
N CYS A 82 2.76 -25.70 -6.35
CA CYS A 82 1.85 -25.87 -7.48
C CYS A 82 1.92 -24.74 -8.52
N GLY A 83 2.97 -23.90 -8.43
CA GLY A 83 3.24 -22.85 -9.39
C GLY A 83 2.64 -21.47 -9.05
N THR A 84 2.76 -20.57 -10.01
CA THR A 84 2.33 -19.18 -9.92
C THR A 84 1.24 -18.88 -10.94
N TYR A 85 0.33 -17.97 -10.59
CA TYR A 85 -0.80 -17.59 -11.43
C TYR A 85 -0.87 -16.07 -11.55
N GLU A 86 -0.94 -15.57 -12.78
CA GLU A 86 -1.09 -14.15 -13.09
C GLU A 86 -2.56 -13.78 -13.05
N LEU A 87 -3.03 -13.29 -11.90
CA LEU A 87 -4.43 -12.89 -11.71
C LEU A 87 -4.62 -11.37 -11.60
N GLY A 88 -3.54 -10.62 -11.77
CA GLY A 88 -3.55 -9.17 -11.61
C GLY A 88 -3.36 -8.74 -10.16
N TYR A 89 -3.48 -7.44 -9.94
CA TYR A 89 -3.39 -6.82 -8.62
C TYR A 89 -4.78 -6.53 -8.08
N PRO A 90 -5.17 -7.09 -6.93
CA PRO A 90 -6.57 -7.02 -6.45
C PRO A 90 -7.12 -5.61 -6.29
N LYS A 91 -6.29 -4.65 -5.89
CA LYS A 91 -6.74 -3.25 -5.73
C LYS A 91 -7.12 -2.59 -7.06
N SER A 92 -6.63 -3.08 -8.20
CA SER A 92 -7.01 -2.52 -9.50
C SER A 92 -8.51 -2.63 -9.79
N ASN A 93 -9.17 -3.65 -9.24
CA ASN A 93 -10.61 -3.83 -9.38
C ASN A 93 -11.42 -2.76 -8.63
N LEU A 94 -10.81 -2.09 -7.64
CA LEU A 94 -11.48 -1.04 -6.88
C LEU A 94 -11.64 0.25 -7.68
N VAL A 95 -10.71 0.54 -8.60
CA VAL A 95 -10.64 1.83 -9.32
C VAL A 95 -11.96 2.19 -10.03
N SER A 96 -12.62 1.19 -10.62
CA SER A 96 -13.91 1.37 -11.31
C SER A 96 -15.13 1.04 -10.43
N SER A 97 -14.94 0.77 -9.14
CA SER A 97 -16.03 0.38 -8.26
C SER A 97 -16.88 1.58 -7.83
N SER A 98 -18.19 1.36 -7.70
CA SER A 98 -19.10 2.36 -7.14
C SER A 98 -18.82 2.67 -5.66
N GLU A 99 -18.29 1.71 -4.95
CA GLU A 99 -17.90 1.85 -3.55
C GLU A 99 -16.76 2.86 -3.40
N LEU A 100 -15.69 2.73 -4.20
CA LEU A 100 -14.59 3.70 -4.18
C LEU A 100 -15.07 5.10 -4.57
N ALA A 101 -15.93 5.21 -5.60
CA ALA A 101 -16.50 6.49 -6.00
C ALA A 101 -17.29 7.16 -4.88
N GLN A 102 -18.07 6.40 -4.10
CA GLN A 102 -18.82 6.90 -2.95
C GLN A 102 -17.88 7.35 -1.83
N CYS A 103 -16.85 6.54 -1.49
CA CYS A 103 -15.85 6.91 -0.49
C CYS A 103 -15.09 8.18 -0.89
N ALA A 104 -14.66 8.28 -2.14
CA ALA A 104 -13.98 9.45 -2.68
C ALA A 104 -14.85 10.72 -2.60
N HIS A 105 -16.13 10.60 -2.96
CA HIS A 105 -17.08 11.71 -2.83
C HIS A 105 -17.25 12.16 -1.36
N ALA A 106 -17.43 11.21 -0.45
CA ALA A 106 -17.56 11.48 0.98
C ALA A 106 -16.30 12.15 1.55
N LEU A 107 -15.11 11.68 1.15
CA LEU A 107 -13.84 12.27 1.59
C LEU A 107 -13.67 13.70 1.06
N ARG A 108 -13.98 13.96 -0.22
CA ARG A 108 -13.98 15.33 -0.77
C ARG A 108 -14.89 16.26 0.02
N GLN A 109 -16.09 15.82 0.35
CA GLN A 109 -17.03 16.62 1.14
C GLN A 109 -16.50 16.86 2.56
N LYS A 110 -15.97 15.83 3.22
CA LYS A 110 -15.40 15.92 4.57
C LYS A 110 -14.26 16.94 4.64
N LEU A 111 -13.36 16.92 3.65
CA LEU A 111 -12.20 17.81 3.60
C LEU A 111 -12.56 19.22 3.14
N ASN A 112 -13.70 19.43 2.49
CA ASN A 112 -14.14 20.74 1.96
C ASN A 112 -13.06 21.40 1.10
N LEU A 113 -12.54 20.67 0.10
CA LEU A 113 -11.44 21.12 -0.77
C LEU A 113 -11.78 22.44 -1.46
N LYS A 114 -10.79 23.34 -1.50
CA LYS A 114 -10.99 24.75 -1.92
C LYS A 114 -10.62 25.01 -3.38
N TYR A 115 -9.70 24.21 -3.93
CA TYR A 115 -9.11 24.44 -5.25
C TYR A 115 -9.39 23.26 -6.18
N ASP A 116 -9.23 23.49 -7.47
CA ASP A 116 -9.47 22.47 -8.49
C ASP A 116 -8.40 21.37 -8.51
N ILE A 117 -7.15 21.74 -8.17
CA ILE A 117 -6.00 20.83 -8.17
C ILE A 117 -5.73 20.35 -6.75
N SER A 118 -5.59 19.06 -6.59
CA SER A 118 -5.23 18.39 -5.35
C SER A 118 -3.94 17.60 -5.51
N ILE A 119 -2.98 17.81 -4.62
CA ILE A 119 -1.69 17.13 -4.58
C ILE A 119 -1.66 16.27 -3.33
N LEU A 120 -1.44 14.97 -3.49
CA LEU A 120 -1.32 14.02 -2.39
C LEU A 120 0.16 13.80 -2.06
N TYR A 121 0.54 14.05 -0.81
CA TYR A 121 1.79 13.60 -0.23
C TYR A 121 1.53 12.33 0.61
N ALA A 122 2.08 11.22 0.19
CA ALA A 122 1.86 9.91 0.82
C ALA A 122 3.17 9.09 0.86
N PRO A 123 4.09 9.43 1.77
CA PRO A 123 5.37 8.74 1.90
C PRO A 123 5.20 7.36 2.57
N SER A 124 6.18 6.47 2.36
CA SER A 124 6.31 5.21 3.09
C SER A 124 6.96 5.40 4.45
N TRP A 125 8.04 6.17 4.51
CA TRP A 125 8.90 6.30 5.67
C TRP A 125 9.21 7.77 5.95
N GLU A 126 8.26 8.46 6.58
CA GLU A 126 8.45 9.87 6.98
C GLU A 126 9.17 9.94 8.33
N ASN A 127 10.47 10.17 8.29
CA ASN A 127 11.29 10.30 9.49
C ASN A 127 12.38 11.39 9.39
N ASP A 128 12.38 12.19 8.31
CA ASP A 128 13.43 13.18 8.00
C ASP A 128 12.90 14.61 7.79
N GLY A 129 11.61 14.84 8.02
CA GLY A 129 11.01 16.17 7.92
C GLY A 129 10.68 16.65 6.50
N LYS A 130 10.69 15.77 5.50
CA LYS A 130 10.30 16.13 4.13
C LYS A 130 8.87 16.61 3.99
N GLU A 131 7.99 16.19 4.90
CA GLU A 131 6.62 16.72 4.97
C GLU A 131 6.62 18.22 5.21
N ASP A 132 7.49 18.73 6.10
CA ASP A 132 7.63 20.17 6.36
C ASP A 132 8.11 20.91 5.10
N ASP A 133 9.14 20.42 4.45
CA ASP A 133 9.66 21.01 3.20
C ASP A 133 8.58 21.07 2.11
N PHE A 134 7.82 19.99 1.95
CA PHE A 134 6.73 19.90 0.98
C PHE A 134 5.62 20.91 1.28
N ILE A 135 5.19 21.00 2.54
CA ILE A 135 4.15 21.94 2.95
C ILE A 135 4.64 23.38 2.80
N GLN A 136 5.85 23.70 3.23
CA GLN A 136 6.42 25.05 3.09
C GLN A 136 6.52 25.48 1.63
N ALA A 137 6.94 24.58 0.75
CA ALA A 137 7.08 24.88 -0.68
C ALA A 137 5.74 25.17 -1.37
N LEU A 138 4.66 24.48 -0.97
CA LEU A 138 3.40 24.47 -1.72
C LEU A 138 2.22 25.16 -1.03
N SER A 139 2.32 25.47 0.28
CA SER A 139 1.21 26.06 1.05
C SER A 139 0.75 27.45 0.56
N SER A 140 1.61 28.18 -0.18
CA SER A 140 1.27 29.46 -0.78
C SER A 140 0.55 29.35 -2.15
N LEU A 141 0.49 28.15 -2.72
CA LEU A 141 -0.13 27.93 -4.02
C LEU A 141 -1.64 27.70 -3.90
N LYS A 142 -2.35 27.94 -5.00
CA LYS A 142 -3.80 27.67 -5.11
C LYS A 142 -4.06 26.21 -5.45
N VAL A 143 -3.64 25.31 -4.56
CA VAL A 143 -3.82 23.86 -4.67
C VAL A 143 -4.24 23.31 -3.31
N ASN A 144 -4.92 22.18 -3.27
CA ASN A 144 -5.16 21.44 -2.04
C ASN A 144 -3.96 20.51 -1.80
N LEU A 145 -3.36 20.58 -0.62
CA LEU A 145 -2.31 19.68 -0.18
C LEU A 145 -2.92 18.63 0.73
N LEU A 146 -2.97 17.39 0.26
CA LEU A 146 -3.49 16.26 1.00
C LEU A 146 -2.32 15.50 1.60
N ILE A 147 -2.27 15.40 2.91
CA ILE A 147 -1.21 14.69 3.63
C ILE A 147 -1.78 13.38 4.14
N LYS A 148 -1.21 12.26 3.71
CA LYS A 148 -1.63 10.94 4.15
C LYS A 148 -0.43 10.07 4.51
N GLN A 149 -0.25 9.89 5.79
CA GLN A 149 0.73 8.96 6.32
C GLN A 149 0.19 7.52 6.37
N ALA A 150 1.08 6.54 6.37
CA ALA A 150 0.72 5.15 6.61
C ALA A 150 0.31 4.95 8.08
N ASN A 151 -0.49 3.93 8.34
CA ASN A 151 -0.85 3.53 9.70
C ASN A 151 0.26 2.65 10.28
N TRP A 152 1.26 3.29 10.90
CA TRP A 152 2.38 2.62 11.53
C TRP A 152 2.01 2.03 12.89
N SER A 153 2.56 0.87 13.20
CA SER A 153 2.42 0.29 14.53
C SER A 153 3.40 0.94 15.51
N ASP A 154 3.07 0.86 16.82
CA ASP A 154 3.84 1.45 17.91
C ASP A 154 5.29 0.95 18.00
N VAL A 155 5.66 -0.16 17.33
CA VAL A 155 7.05 -0.62 17.29
C VAL A 155 7.98 0.30 16.47
N TYR A 156 7.42 1.27 15.74
CA TYR A 156 8.15 2.27 14.96
C TYR A 156 8.06 3.66 15.60
N ASP A 157 8.37 3.74 16.89
CA ASP A 157 8.20 4.95 17.73
C ASP A 157 8.77 6.22 17.11
N ASN A 158 9.96 6.15 16.50
CA ASN A 158 10.60 7.31 15.87
C ASN A 158 9.84 7.84 14.65
N ILE A 159 9.17 6.96 13.90
CA ILE A 159 8.37 7.34 12.74
C ILE A 159 7.03 7.92 13.21
N THR A 160 6.36 7.23 14.11
CA THR A 160 5.06 7.68 14.66
C THR A 160 5.18 9.01 15.38
N GLU A 161 6.26 9.21 16.14
CA GLU A 161 6.54 10.48 16.81
C GLU A 161 6.79 11.60 15.78
N ASN A 162 7.59 11.36 14.75
CA ASN A 162 7.84 12.37 13.72
C ASN A 162 6.55 12.76 12.98
N ILE A 163 5.73 11.78 12.58
CA ILE A 163 4.43 12.02 11.95
C ILE A 163 3.54 12.87 12.86
N HIS A 164 3.49 12.54 14.15
CA HIS A 164 2.72 13.29 15.13
C HIS A 164 3.20 14.74 15.25
N GLN A 165 4.51 14.96 15.35
CA GLN A 165 5.11 16.28 15.44
C GLN A 165 4.85 17.12 14.17
N MET A 166 4.97 16.53 12.98
CA MET A 166 4.66 17.21 11.73
C MET A 166 3.17 17.61 11.65
N ARG A 167 2.27 16.74 12.07
CA ARG A 167 0.85 17.06 12.14
C ARG A 167 0.56 18.21 13.11
N LEU A 168 1.14 18.19 14.32
CA LEU A 168 1.02 19.30 15.28
C LEU A 168 1.56 20.61 14.75
N LEU A 169 2.63 20.55 13.95
CA LEU A 169 3.26 21.74 13.38
C LEU A 169 2.40 22.39 12.30
N HIS A 170 1.64 21.63 11.52
CA HIS A 170 1.01 22.10 10.29
C HIS A 170 -0.51 22.05 10.26
N GLU A 171 -1.16 21.14 11.00
CA GLU A 171 -2.61 20.97 10.96
C GLU A 171 -3.33 22.26 11.40
N GLY A 172 -4.24 22.73 10.57
CA GLY A 172 -5.00 23.97 10.81
C GLY A 172 -4.22 25.26 10.64
N LYS A 173 -2.93 25.23 10.27
CA LYS A 173 -2.09 26.40 10.10
C LYS A 173 -2.26 27.05 8.71
N TYR A 174 -2.57 26.24 7.73
CA TYR A 174 -2.77 26.64 6.35
C TYR A 174 -4.14 26.24 5.85
N ASP A 175 -4.77 27.11 5.11
CA ASP A 175 -6.12 26.94 4.61
C ASP A 175 -6.28 25.85 3.53
N ASN A 176 -5.17 25.44 2.94
CA ASN A 176 -5.11 24.51 1.82
C ASN A 176 -4.39 23.19 2.16
N VAL A 177 -4.03 22.98 3.43
CA VAL A 177 -3.40 21.75 3.91
C VAL A 177 -4.42 20.91 4.66
N PHE A 178 -4.62 19.68 4.21
CA PHE A 178 -5.62 18.76 4.73
C PHE A 178 -4.97 17.43 5.11
N TYR A 179 -5.13 17.02 6.36
CA TYR A 179 -4.68 15.74 6.84
C TYR A 179 -5.76 14.68 6.64
N ILE A 180 -5.39 13.59 5.97
CA ILE A 180 -6.23 12.40 5.81
C ILE A 180 -5.82 11.42 6.89
N GLU A 181 -6.80 10.85 7.61
CA GLU A 181 -6.53 9.92 8.69
C GLU A 181 -5.77 8.68 8.19
N PRO A 182 -4.81 8.14 8.96
CA PRO A 182 -4.02 6.98 8.54
C PRO A 182 -4.85 5.74 8.19
N GLU A 183 -6.01 5.57 8.83
CA GLU A 183 -6.95 4.46 8.60
C GLU A 183 -7.74 4.59 7.29
N GLU A 184 -7.83 5.80 6.72
CA GLU A 184 -8.52 5.99 5.45
C GLU A 184 -7.78 5.23 4.34
N SER A 185 -8.53 4.64 3.42
CA SER A 185 -7.92 3.89 2.32
C SER A 185 -7.07 4.79 1.44
N ILE A 186 -5.85 4.34 1.11
CA ILE A 186 -5.00 5.05 0.14
C ILE A 186 -5.69 5.15 -1.23
N MET A 187 -6.48 4.16 -1.63
CA MET A 187 -7.23 4.19 -2.88
C MET A 187 -8.26 5.33 -2.89
N THR A 188 -8.89 5.63 -1.73
CA THR A 188 -9.80 6.77 -1.60
C THR A 188 -9.06 8.10 -1.75
N ALA A 189 -7.87 8.22 -1.16
CA ALA A 189 -7.03 9.42 -1.29
C ALA A 189 -6.54 9.62 -2.74
N LEU A 190 -6.11 8.55 -3.41
CA LEU A 190 -5.70 8.57 -4.81
C LEU A 190 -6.86 8.97 -5.74
N ALA A 191 -8.09 8.53 -5.46
CA ALA A 191 -9.27 8.86 -6.26
C ALA A 191 -9.68 10.34 -6.20
N ILE A 192 -9.10 11.13 -5.27
CA ILE A 192 -9.43 12.56 -5.10
C ILE A 192 -8.27 13.50 -5.39
N CYS A 193 -7.10 13.01 -5.78
CA CYS A 193 -5.94 13.83 -6.13
C CYS A 193 -5.66 13.81 -7.63
N ASP A 194 -4.96 14.83 -8.09
CA ASP A 194 -4.52 15.00 -9.49
C ASP A 194 -3.03 14.71 -9.64
N LEU A 195 -2.26 14.89 -8.57
CA LEU A 195 -0.83 14.61 -8.51
C LEU A 195 -0.48 13.87 -7.23
N VAL A 196 0.50 12.99 -7.31
CA VAL A 196 1.01 12.24 -6.17
C VAL A 196 2.49 12.51 -5.98
N VAL A 197 2.88 12.79 -4.74
CA VAL A 197 4.26 12.84 -4.29
C VAL A 197 4.44 11.75 -3.24
N SER A 198 5.36 10.85 -3.49
CA SER A 198 5.65 9.72 -2.61
C SER A 198 7.13 9.35 -2.76
N ASP A 199 7.59 8.47 -1.91
CA ASP A 199 8.91 7.87 -1.96
C ASP A 199 8.89 6.47 -2.63
N GLU A 200 9.70 5.53 -2.19
CA GLU A 200 9.75 4.13 -2.68
C GLU A 200 8.52 3.29 -2.28
N SER A 201 7.34 3.88 -2.26
CA SER A 201 6.08 3.27 -1.80
C SER A 201 5.31 2.60 -2.94
N ASN A 202 4.50 1.60 -2.59
CA ASN A 202 3.47 1.04 -3.46
C ASN A 202 2.48 2.09 -3.99
N VAL A 203 2.32 3.20 -3.28
CA VAL A 203 1.44 4.31 -3.67
C VAL A 203 1.77 4.81 -5.08
N MET A 204 3.06 4.85 -5.45
CA MET A 204 3.48 5.26 -6.80
C MET A 204 2.94 4.32 -7.88
N ALA A 205 2.99 3.00 -7.64
CA ALA A 205 2.45 2.01 -8.56
C ALA A 205 0.92 2.01 -8.56
N GLU A 206 0.30 2.21 -7.40
CA GLU A 206 -1.16 2.29 -7.26
C GLU A 206 -1.73 3.55 -7.92
N ALA A 207 -1.01 4.67 -7.88
CA ALA A 207 -1.41 5.90 -8.57
C ALA A 207 -1.56 5.71 -10.08
N LEU A 208 -0.70 4.89 -10.71
CA LEU A 208 -0.80 4.58 -12.14
C LEU A 208 -2.09 3.86 -12.55
N MET A 209 -2.85 3.32 -11.60
CA MET A 209 -4.14 2.68 -11.87
C MET A 209 -5.26 3.69 -12.12
N PHE A 210 -5.05 4.96 -11.77
CA PHE A 210 -6.02 6.03 -11.94
C PHE A 210 -5.81 6.85 -13.24
N GLY A 211 -4.71 6.61 -13.98
CA GLY A 211 -4.38 7.23 -15.27
C GLY A 211 -3.33 8.31 -15.19
#